data_2f89c56aa0f28d9261cdcc7757ccaae8
#
_entry.id   2f89c56aa0f28d9261cdcc7757ccaae8
#
_cell.length_a   1.000
_cell.length_b   1.000
_cell.length_c   1.000
_cell.angle_alpha   90.00
_cell.angle_beta   90.00
_cell.angle_gamma   90.00
#
_symmetry.space_group_name_H-M   'P 1'
#
loop_
_entity.id
_entity.type
_entity.pdbx_description
1 polymer ?
#
loop_
_entity_poly.entity_id
_entity_poly.type
_entity_poly.pdbx_seq_one_letter_code
_entity_poly.pdbx_strand_id
1 'polypeptide(L)'
;CLMILGDNIFHGAGLGRDLINVLPGSGAHIFTYEVSNPSDYGIIELDNNNKIKNILEKPKKTKSKLAITGFYLFDNNVVNFSKKLKPSKRKELEIVDLIKKYFNQKTLDAEFMGRGSAWLDTGNIQNLNETAQFISSIERRQGLKIGCLEEIAYTNKWISKKDIINSIKFYGNCEYSEYLKKL
;
A
#
# COMPACT_ATOMS: atom_id res chain seq x y z
N CYS A 1 -9.34 -10.92 1.06
CA CYS A 1 -8.67 -10.14 2.12
C CYS A 1 -7.82 -9.04 1.47
N LEU A 2 -7.99 -7.81 1.92
CA LEU A 2 -7.12 -6.69 1.58
C LEU A 2 -6.18 -6.46 2.76
N MET A 3 -4.89 -6.34 2.51
CA MET A 3 -3.88 -6.06 3.53
C MET A 3 -2.99 -4.90 3.08
N ILE A 4 -2.86 -3.91 3.95
CA ILE A 4 -1.97 -2.77 3.78
C ILE A 4 -1.06 -2.71 5.01
N LEU A 5 0.24 -2.56 4.80
CA LEU A 5 1.18 -2.35 5.90
C LEU A 5 0.98 -0.96 6.49
N GLY A 6 1.01 -0.87 7.84
CA GLY A 6 0.67 0.35 8.57
C GLY A 6 1.68 1.50 8.44
N ASP A 7 2.86 1.22 7.90
CA ASP A 7 3.94 2.16 7.62
C ASP A 7 4.06 2.52 6.14
N ASN A 8 3.08 2.12 5.32
CA ASN A 8 3.09 2.39 3.88
C ASN A 8 2.04 3.44 3.52
N ILE A 9 2.46 4.44 2.76
CA ILE A 9 1.59 5.48 2.21
C ILE A 9 1.59 5.37 0.69
N PHE A 10 0.39 5.39 0.11
CA PHE A 10 0.18 5.36 -1.32
C PHE A 10 -0.52 6.65 -1.74
N HIS A 11 0.03 7.33 -2.74
CA HIS A 11 -0.56 8.54 -3.30
C HIS A 11 -0.51 8.50 -4.82
N GLY A 12 -1.62 8.85 -5.46
CA GLY A 12 -1.72 8.91 -6.92
C GLY A 12 -3.15 9.08 -7.39
N ALA A 13 -3.31 9.71 -8.55
CA ALA A 13 -4.64 9.90 -9.14
C ALA A 13 -5.25 8.55 -9.54
N GLY A 14 -6.48 8.29 -9.10
CA GLY A 14 -7.25 7.11 -9.48
C GLY A 14 -6.96 5.85 -8.69
N LEU A 15 -5.92 5.81 -7.84
CA LEU A 15 -5.49 4.63 -7.10
C LEU A 15 -6.65 3.88 -6.40
N GLY A 16 -7.56 4.59 -5.74
CA GLY A 16 -8.70 3.96 -5.06
C GLY A 16 -9.74 3.36 -6.00
N ARG A 17 -9.88 3.87 -7.24
CA ARG A 17 -10.80 3.33 -8.25
C ARG A 17 -10.22 2.10 -8.93
N ASP A 18 -8.94 2.12 -9.22
CA ASP A 18 -8.25 1.02 -9.88
C ASP A 18 -8.21 -0.21 -8.97
N LEU A 19 -8.05 -0.02 -7.67
CA LEU A 19 -8.07 -1.09 -6.66
C LEU A 19 -9.40 -1.86 -6.60
N ILE A 20 -10.53 -1.21 -6.79
CA ILE A 20 -11.85 -1.87 -6.79
C ILE A 20 -11.99 -2.80 -7.99
N ASN A 21 -11.39 -2.44 -9.13
CA ASN A 21 -11.45 -3.22 -10.35
C ASN A 21 -10.52 -4.45 -10.35
N VAL A 22 -9.56 -4.50 -9.43
CA VAL A 22 -8.53 -5.53 -9.34
C VAL A 22 -8.84 -6.60 -8.28
N LEU A 23 -10.02 -6.56 -7.63
CA LEU A 23 -10.38 -7.57 -6.64
C LEU A 23 -10.36 -8.97 -7.28
N PRO A 24 -9.38 -9.83 -6.93
CA PRO A 24 -9.28 -11.15 -7.54
C PRO A 24 -10.46 -12.02 -7.08
N GLY A 25 -11.11 -12.69 -8.02
CA GLY A 25 -12.07 -13.74 -7.70
C GLY A 25 -11.40 -14.94 -7.03
N SER A 26 -10.12 -15.17 -7.32
CA SER A 26 -9.27 -16.21 -6.73
C SER A 26 -7.80 -15.82 -6.86
N GLY A 27 -6.96 -16.34 -5.95
CA GLY A 27 -5.53 -16.11 -5.97
C GLY A 27 -5.07 -14.88 -5.16
N ALA A 28 -3.92 -14.36 -5.53
CA ALA A 28 -3.35 -13.15 -4.93
C ALA A 28 -3.00 -12.12 -6.01
N HIS A 29 -3.12 -10.85 -5.64
CA HIS A 29 -2.70 -9.72 -6.45
C HIS A 29 -1.77 -8.83 -5.63
N ILE A 30 -0.60 -8.53 -6.18
CA ILE A 30 0.39 -7.65 -5.56
C ILE A 30 0.60 -6.41 -6.42
N PHE A 31 0.98 -5.32 -5.77
CA PHE A 31 1.36 -4.09 -6.45
C PHE A 31 2.86 -3.90 -6.39
N THR A 32 3.44 -3.49 -7.50
CA THR A 32 4.89 -3.32 -7.63
C THR A 32 5.24 -1.89 -8.00
N TYR A 33 6.37 -1.43 -7.50
CA TYR A 33 6.87 -0.08 -7.72
C TYR A 33 8.35 -0.12 -8.06
N GLU A 34 8.80 0.74 -8.99
CA GLU A 34 10.21 0.81 -9.34
C GLU A 34 10.98 1.61 -8.29
N VAL A 35 11.97 0.99 -7.68
CA VAL A 35 12.80 1.58 -6.62
C VAL A 35 14.25 1.76 -7.04
N SER A 36 14.93 2.72 -6.44
CA SER A 36 16.37 2.95 -6.66
C SER A 36 17.23 1.93 -5.92
N ASN A 37 16.79 1.45 -4.74
CA ASN A 37 17.55 0.52 -3.89
C ASN A 37 16.76 -0.79 -3.65
N PRO A 38 16.84 -1.78 -4.55
CA PRO A 38 16.06 -3.01 -4.47
C PRO A 38 16.47 -3.94 -3.31
N SER A 39 17.62 -3.73 -2.69
CA SER A 39 18.10 -4.59 -1.60
C SER A 39 17.27 -4.48 -0.31
N ASP A 40 16.43 -3.47 -0.19
CA ASP A 40 15.64 -3.22 1.02
C ASP A 40 14.26 -3.90 0.98
N TYR A 41 13.85 -4.41 -0.17
CA TYR A 41 12.50 -4.85 -0.45
C TYR A 41 12.41 -6.28 -1.00
N GLY A 42 11.22 -6.85 -0.94
CA GLY A 42 10.86 -7.99 -1.78
C GLY A 42 10.82 -7.57 -3.24
N ILE A 43 11.48 -8.32 -4.12
CA ILE A 43 11.64 -7.96 -5.54
C ILE A 43 11.02 -9.04 -6.42
N ILE A 44 10.30 -8.64 -7.46
CA ILE A 44 9.93 -9.55 -8.54
C ILE A 44 10.87 -9.40 -9.74
N GLU A 45 11.17 -10.51 -10.37
CA GLU A 45 11.83 -10.56 -11.67
C GLU A 45 10.82 -11.03 -12.72
N LEU A 46 10.78 -10.35 -13.86
CA LEU A 46 9.90 -10.70 -14.98
C LEU A 46 10.68 -11.44 -16.06
N ASP A 47 9.98 -12.25 -16.82
CA ASP A 47 10.48 -12.84 -18.07
C ASP A 47 10.26 -11.89 -19.26
N ASN A 48 10.67 -12.33 -20.45
CA ASN A 48 10.53 -11.54 -21.68
C ASN A 48 9.06 -11.29 -22.08
N ASN A 49 8.10 -11.98 -21.48
CA ASN A 49 6.67 -11.84 -21.72
C ASN A 49 5.98 -11.04 -20.58
N ASN A 50 6.73 -10.35 -19.74
CA ASN A 50 6.25 -9.61 -18.57
C ASN A 50 5.53 -10.49 -17.52
N LYS A 51 5.81 -11.80 -17.48
CA LYS A 51 5.31 -12.69 -16.44
C LYS A 51 6.30 -12.80 -15.30
N ILE A 52 5.80 -12.97 -14.08
CA ILE A 52 6.65 -13.18 -12.91
C ILE A 52 7.45 -14.47 -13.10
N LYS A 53 8.78 -14.31 -13.12
CA LYS A 53 9.75 -15.40 -13.24
C LYS A 53 10.28 -15.83 -11.87
N ASN A 54 10.48 -14.87 -10.98
CA ASN A 54 11.09 -15.11 -9.68
C ASN A 54 10.65 -14.07 -8.66
N ILE A 55 10.72 -14.42 -7.37
CA ILE A 55 10.43 -13.54 -6.25
C ILE A 55 11.55 -13.69 -5.22
N LEU A 56 12.21 -12.58 -4.90
CA LEU A 56 13.37 -12.51 -4.04
C LEU A 56 13.06 -11.64 -2.82
N GLU A 57 13.46 -12.08 -1.64
CA GLU A 57 13.40 -11.28 -0.41
C GLU A 57 14.74 -10.58 -0.20
N LYS A 58 14.73 -9.26 -0.17
CA LYS A 58 15.89 -8.39 0.11
C LYS A 58 17.20 -8.87 -0.54
N PRO A 59 17.24 -8.99 -1.87
CA PRO A 59 18.37 -9.60 -2.57
C PRO A 59 19.59 -8.70 -2.51
N LYS A 60 20.75 -9.24 -2.17
CA LYS A 60 22.03 -8.51 -2.21
C LYS A 60 22.43 -8.10 -3.63
N LYS A 61 21.96 -8.82 -4.65
CA LYS A 61 22.19 -8.54 -6.07
C LYS A 61 20.96 -8.95 -6.86
N THR A 62 20.45 -8.05 -7.65
CA THR A 62 19.38 -8.29 -8.63
C THR A 62 19.51 -7.30 -9.78
N LYS A 63 18.95 -7.65 -10.94
CA LYS A 63 18.84 -6.74 -12.09
C LYS A 63 17.48 -6.03 -12.10
N SER A 64 16.50 -6.57 -11.40
CA SER A 64 15.17 -5.99 -11.30
C SER A 64 15.13 -4.89 -10.24
N LYS A 65 14.38 -3.84 -10.53
CA LYS A 65 14.06 -2.75 -9.59
C LYS A 65 12.60 -2.76 -9.15
N LEU A 66 11.84 -3.80 -9.51
CA LEU A 66 10.42 -3.89 -9.20
C LEU A 66 10.23 -4.44 -7.78
N ALA A 67 10.06 -3.52 -6.83
CA ALA A 67 9.76 -3.84 -5.45
C ALA A 67 8.29 -4.20 -5.28
N ILE A 68 8.01 -5.21 -4.47
CA ILE A 68 6.66 -5.51 -3.98
C ILE A 68 6.33 -4.48 -2.92
N THR A 69 5.24 -3.75 -3.12
CA THR A 69 4.78 -2.74 -2.15
C THR A 69 4.12 -3.41 -0.94
N GLY A 70 3.80 -2.62 0.08
CA GLY A 70 3.05 -3.10 1.26
C GLY A 70 1.53 -3.17 1.05
N PHE A 71 1.06 -3.42 -0.17
CA PHE A 71 -0.35 -3.52 -0.49
C PHE A 71 -0.65 -4.83 -1.23
N TYR A 72 -1.61 -5.60 -0.69
CA TYR A 72 -1.85 -6.96 -1.14
C TYR A 72 -3.36 -7.27 -1.15
N LEU A 73 -3.78 -8.00 -2.17
CA LEU A 73 -5.10 -8.61 -2.24
C LEU A 73 -4.96 -10.13 -2.25
N PHE A 74 -5.70 -10.80 -1.39
CA PHE A 74 -5.66 -12.26 -1.27
C PHE A 74 -7.06 -12.85 -1.27
N ASP A 75 -7.22 -14.02 -1.83
CA ASP A 75 -8.40 -14.86 -1.64
C ASP A 75 -8.42 -15.50 -0.23
N ASN A 76 -9.45 -16.29 0.05
CA ASN A 76 -9.60 -16.93 1.37
C ASN A 76 -8.53 -17.98 1.70
N ASN A 77 -7.75 -18.46 0.70
CA ASN A 77 -6.67 -19.41 0.92
C ASN A 77 -5.53 -18.79 1.76
N VAL A 78 -5.44 -17.47 1.81
CA VAL A 78 -4.45 -16.75 2.63
C VAL A 78 -4.43 -17.23 4.07
N VAL A 79 -5.60 -17.51 4.66
CA VAL A 79 -5.72 -18.00 6.05
C VAL A 79 -5.01 -19.35 6.24
N ASN A 80 -5.16 -20.25 5.26
CA ASN A 80 -4.55 -21.56 5.31
C ASN A 80 -3.05 -21.53 5.00
N PHE A 81 -2.63 -20.63 4.12
CA PHE A 81 -1.22 -20.47 3.76
C PHE A 81 -0.44 -19.78 4.87
N SER A 82 -1.00 -18.75 5.50
CA SER A 82 -0.36 -18.04 6.60
C SER A 82 -0.10 -18.94 7.81
N LYS A 83 -1.05 -19.82 8.16
CA LYS A 83 -0.89 -20.79 9.25
C LYS A 83 0.26 -21.79 9.02
N LYS A 84 0.66 -21.99 7.77
CA LYS A 84 1.74 -22.94 7.39
C LYS A 84 3.07 -22.26 7.13
N LEU A 85 3.16 -20.95 7.33
CA LEU A 85 4.43 -20.23 7.23
C LEU A 85 5.36 -20.64 8.36
N LYS A 86 6.65 -20.66 8.05
CA LYS A 86 7.72 -20.89 9.03
C LYS A 86 8.60 -19.64 9.10
N PRO A 87 9.14 -19.32 10.27
CA PRO A 87 10.08 -18.21 10.38
C PRO A 87 11.28 -18.37 9.44
N SER A 88 11.68 -17.28 8.83
CA SER A 88 12.88 -17.21 8.00
C SER A 88 14.16 -17.31 8.83
N LYS A 89 15.32 -17.22 8.18
CA LYS A 89 16.63 -17.10 8.87
C LYS A 89 16.70 -15.88 9.81
N ARG A 90 15.87 -14.88 9.57
CA ARG A 90 15.72 -13.66 10.39
C ARG A 90 14.80 -13.88 11.59
N LYS A 91 14.21 -15.08 11.76
CA LYS A 91 13.21 -15.44 12.77
C LYS A 91 11.88 -14.67 12.61
N GLU A 92 11.58 -14.20 11.41
CA GLU A 92 10.37 -13.47 11.05
C GLU A 92 9.52 -14.28 10.07
N LEU A 93 8.19 -14.11 10.13
CA LEU A 93 7.28 -14.61 9.10
C LEU A 93 7.29 -13.63 7.94
N GLU A 94 7.85 -14.05 6.80
CA GLU A 94 8.01 -13.17 5.65
C GLU A 94 6.75 -13.19 4.76
N ILE A 95 6.24 -12.01 4.41
CA ILE A 95 5.13 -11.88 3.48
C ILE A 95 5.49 -12.45 2.09
N VAL A 96 6.74 -12.32 1.69
CA VAL A 96 7.25 -12.85 0.42
C VAL A 96 7.10 -14.38 0.36
N ASP A 97 7.24 -15.09 1.48
CA ASP A 97 7.03 -16.53 1.50
C ASP A 97 5.55 -16.91 1.36
N LEU A 98 4.64 -16.06 1.82
CA LEU A 98 3.20 -16.20 1.55
C LEU A 98 2.92 -15.98 0.06
N ILE A 99 3.45 -14.93 -0.54
CA ILE A 99 3.30 -14.60 -1.96
C ILE A 99 3.84 -15.73 -2.84
N LYS A 100 4.97 -16.34 -2.47
CA LYS A 100 5.54 -17.51 -3.16
C LYS A 100 4.61 -18.72 -3.16
N LYS A 101 3.71 -18.88 -2.18
CA LYS A 101 2.70 -19.97 -2.23
C LYS A 101 1.76 -19.78 -3.42
N TYR A 102 1.28 -18.56 -3.63
CA TYR A 102 0.43 -18.23 -4.78
C TYR A 102 1.20 -18.30 -6.10
N PHE A 103 2.43 -17.83 -6.12
CA PHE A 103 3.29 -17.94 -7.30
C PHE A 103 3.49 -19.39 -7.74
N ASN A 104 3.78 -20.29 -6.81
CA ASN A 104 3.98 -21.72 -7.09
C ASN A 104 2.69 -22.40 -7.58
N GLN A 105 1.52 -21.88 -7.18
CA GLN A 105 0.22 -22.35 -7.66
C GLN A 105 -0.22 -21.69 -8.98
N LYS A 106 0.57 -20.76 -9.53
CA LYS A 106 0.24 -19.98 -10.73
C LYS A 106 -1.05 -19.16 -10.57
N THR A 107 -1.31 -18.68 -9.36
CA THR A 107 -2.46 -17.86 -8.98
C THR A 107 -2.04 -16.51 -8.41
N LEU A 108 -0.85 -16.03 -8.77
CA LEU A 108 -0.33 -14.72 -8.41
C LEU A 108 -0.33 -13.81 -9.62
N ASP A 109 -0.99 -12.66 -9.48
CA ASP A 109 -0.92 -11.54 -10.41
C ASP A 109 -0.16 -10.37 -9.80
N ALA A 110 0.48 -9.56 -10.65
CA ALA A 110 1.18 -8.37 -10.24
C ALA A 110 0.83 -7.19 -11.14
N GLU A 111 0.56 -6.04 -10.54
CA GLU A 111 0.32 -4.79 -11.23
C GLU A 111 1.44 -3.80 -10.94
N PHE A 112 1.85 -3.09 -11.99
CA PHE A 112 2.85 -2.04 -11.87
C PHE A 112 2.19 -0.70 -11.56
N MET A 113 2.57 -0.10 -10.45
CA MET A 113 2.20 1.26 -10.11
C MET A 113 2.98 2.23 -11.01
N GLY A 114 2.27 2.83 -11.96
CA GLY A 114 2.84 3.66 -13.00
C GLY A 114 3.44 4.98 -12.47
N ARG A 115 4.10 5.71 -13.37
CA ARG A 115 4.58 7.07 -13.09
C ARG A 115 3.43 7.97 -12.68
N GLY A 116 3.66 8.83 -11.71
CA GLY A 116 2.61 9.69 -11.12
C GLY A 116 1.98 9.12 -9.86
N SER A 117 2.23 7.84 -9.55
CA SER A 117 1.99 7.28 -8.23
C SER A 117 3.21 7.46 -7.34
N ALA A 118 3.00 7.61 -6.05
CA ALA A 118 4.04 7.57 -5.03
C ALA A 118 3.73 6.45 -4.05
N TRP A 119 4.71 5.61 -3.81
CA TRP A 119 4.74 4.67 -2.71
C TRP A 119 5.85 5.07 -1.75
N LEU A 120 5.49 5.28 -0.50
CA LEU A 120 6.36 5.78 0.55
C LEU A 120 6.31 4.80 1.71
N ASP A 121 7.44 4.18 1.98
CA ASP A 121 7.66 3.29 3.12
C ASP A 121 8.27 4.11 4.26
N THR A 122 7.58 4.22 5.40
CA THR A 122 8.02 5.03 6.55
C THR A 122 8.74 4.20 7.61
N GLY A 123 9.30 3.06 7.25
CA GLY A 123 9.94 2.11 8.15
C GLY A 123 11.23 2.59 8.85
N ASN A 124 11.74 3.77 8.49
CA ASN A 124 12.87 4.41 9.17
C ASN A 124 12.66 5.93 9.30
N ILE A 125 13.45 6.57 10.18
CA ILE A 125 13.30 7.99 10.52
C ILE A 125 13.49 8.90 9.30
N GLN A 126 14.43 8.59 8.42
CA GLN A 126 14.68 9.38 7.23
C GLN A 126 13.49 9.33 6.28
N ASN A 127 13.02 8.14 5.95
CA ASN A 127 11.85 7.94 5.09
C ASN A 127 10.60 8.58 5.68
N LEU A 128 10.41 8.50 7.00
CA LEU A 128 9.30 9.17 7.69
C LEU A 128 9.33 10.69 7.49
N ASN A 129 10.51 11.32 7.63
CA ASN A 129 10.67 12.75 7.40
C ASN A 129 10.42 13.14 5.94
N GLU A 130 10.96 12.39 4.98
CA GLU A 130 10.75 12.64 3.57
C GLU A 130 9.26 12.50 3.20
N THR A 131 8.59 11.49 3.74
CA THR A 131 7.15 11.28 3.58
C THR A 131 6.35 12.44 4.16
N ALA A 132 6.67 12.89 5.36
CA ALA A 132 5.99 14.02 5.98
C ALA A 132 6.12 15.31 5.15
N GLN A 133 7.30 15.57 4.59
CA GLN A 133 7.55 16.71 3.70
C GLN A 133 6.76 16.59 2.39
N PHE A 134 6.70 15.40 1.80
CA PHE A 134 5.92 15.13 0.59
C PHE A 134 4.44 15.40 0.83
N ILE A 135 3.85 14.81 1.88
CA ILE A 135 2.44 14.99 2.25
C ILE A 135 2.15 16.48 2.50
N SER A 136 2.95 17.14 3.34
CA SER A 136 2.79 18.56 3.66
C SER A 136 2.83 19.44 2.42
N SER A 137 3.71 19.14 1.45
CA SER A 137 3.81 19.88 0.20
C SER A 137 2.56 19.75 -0.67
N ILE A 138 2.01 18.55 -0.77
CA ILE A 138 0.78 18.27 -1.55
C ILE A 138 -0.41 18.94 -0.88
N GLU A 139 -0.64 18.70 0.42
CA GLU A 139 -1.75 19.27 1.17
C GLU A 139 -1.77 20.80 1.09
N ARG A 140 -0.62 21.43 1.29
CA ARG A 140 -0.51 22.90 1.23
C ARG A 140 -0.82 23.47 -0.16
N ARG A 141 -0.46 22.75 -1.23
CA ARG A 141 -0.73 23.20 -2.60
C ARG A 141 -2.17 22.99 -3.01
N GLN A 142 -2.75 21.86 -2.64
CA GLN A 142 -4.12 21.51 -3.02
C GLN A 142 -5.17 22.08 -2.06
N GLY A 143 -4.78 22.40 -0.81
CA GLY A 143 -5.72 22.79 0.24
C GLY A 143 -6.61 21.65 0.72
N LEU A 144 -6.25 20.41 0.40
CA LEU A 144 -6.95 19.18 0.77
C LEU A 144 -6.09 18.36 1.71
N LYS A 145 -6.73 17.58 2.59
CA LYS A 145 -6.02 16.65 3.47
C LYS A 145 -5.92 15.28 2.81
N ILE A 146 -4.75 14.65 2.91
CA ILE A 146 -4.53 13.27 2.46
C ILE A 146 -4.98 12.33 3.56
N GLY A 147 -5.85 11.36 3.21
CA GLY A 147 -6.33 10.36 4.17
C GLY A 147 -7.28 10.91 5.24
N CYS A 148 -7.98 12.01 4.99
CA CYS A 148 -8.99 12.54 5.90
C CYS A 148 -10.17 11.58 5.98
N LEU A 149 -10.27 10.82 7.09
CA LEU A 149 -11.28 9.77 7.26
C LEU A 149 -12.69 10.34 7.25
N GLU A 150 -12.91 11.49 7.88
CA GLU A 150 -14.20 12.16 7.93
C GLU A 150 -14.65 12.61 6.54
N GLU A 151 -13.76 13.19 5.73
CA GLU A 151 -14.07 13.58 4.36
C GLU A 151 -14.43 12.37 3.50
N ILE A 152 -13.63 11.30 3.59
CA ILE A 152 -13.88 10.05 2.88
C ILE A 152 -15.23 9.47 3.26
N ALA A 153 -15.53 9.38 4.57
CA ALA A 153 -16.77 8.84 5.08
C ALA A 153 -17.98 9.72 4.70
N TYR A 154 -17.83 11.04 4.75
CA TYR A 154 -18.88 11.99 4.36
C TYR A 154 -19.18 11.93 2.85
N THR A 155 -18.14 11.92 2.03
CA THR A 155 -18.28 11.84 0.56
C THR A 155 -18.96 10.52 0.14
N ASN A 156 -18.66 9.42 0.82
CA ASN A 156 -19.31 8.13 0.61
C ASN A 156 -20.67 8.00 1.30
N LYS A 157 -21.16 9.05 1.97
CA LYS A 157 -22.45 9.05 2.70
C LYS A 157 -22.54 8.03 3.83
N TRP A 158 -21.41 7.63 4.41
CA TRP A 158 -21.35 6.72 5.57
C TRP A 158 -21.62 7.49 6.87
N ILE A 159 -21.34 8.80 6.89
CA ILE A 159 -21.62 9.69 8.00
C ILE A 159 -22.36 10.93 7.51
N SER A 160 -23.01 11.63 8.44
CA SER A 160 -23.78 12.85 8.20
C SER A 160 -22.97 14.11 8.52
N LYS A 161 -23.50 15.29 8.11
CA LYS A 161 -22.93 16.58 8.51
C LYS A 161 -22.90 16.78 10.03
N LYS A 162 -23.86 16.18 10.77
CA LYS A 162 -23.87 16.21 12.22
C LYS A 162 -22.65 15.49 12.82
N ASP A 163 -22.21 14.41 12.19
CA ASP A 163 -21.04 13.67 12.63
C ASP A 163 -19.75 14.46 12.37
N ILE A 164 -19.63 15.18 11.25
CA ILE A 164 -18.55 16.14 11.00
C ILE A 164 -18.50 17.20 12.10
N ILE A 165 -19.65 17.80 12.47
CA ILE A 165 -19.72 18.78 13.56
C ILE A 165 -19.25 18.16 14.90
N ASN A 166 -19.58 16.91 15.17
CA ASN A 166 -19.14 16.20 16.37
C ASN A 166 -17.62 15.97 16.34
N SER A 167 -17.06 15.59 15.20
CA SER A 167 -15.60 15.45 15.02
C SER A 167 -14.88 16.78 15.25
N ILE A 168 -15.39 17.89 14.72
CA ILE A 168 -14.86 19.24 14.95
C ILE A 168 -14.83 19.56 16.46
N LYS A 169 -15.91 19.27 17.18
CA LYS A 169 -15.97 19.47 18.64
C LYS A 169 -14.98 18.59 19.38
N PHE A 170 -14.80 17.35 18.93
CA PHE A 170 -13.86 16.39 19.54
C PHE A 170 -12.41 16.84 19.38
N TYR A 171 -12.00 17.23 18.17
CA TYR A 171 -10.63 17.69 17.90
C TYR A 171 -10.34 19.10 18.46
N GLY A 172 -11.39 19.91 18.73
CA GLY A 172 -11.24 21.26 19.25
C GLY A 172 -10.67 22.25 18.23
N ASN A 173 -9.97 23.25 18.71
CA ASN A 173 -9.41 24.32 17.87
C ASN A 173 -8.04 23.89 17.31
N CYS A 174 -8.01 23.32 16.10
CA CYS A 174 -6.81 22.91 15.41
C CYS A 174 -6.99 23.03 13.88
N GLU A 175 -5.88 22.96 13.15
CA GLU A 175 -5.86 23.05 11.68
C GLU A 175 -6.77 22.00 11.01
N TYR A 176 -6.82 20.79 11.56
CA TYR A 176 -7.67 19.72 11.07
C TYR A 176 -9.16 20.06 11.21
N SER A 177 -9.58 20.64 12.35
CA SER A 177 -10.94 21.11 12.54
C SER A 177 -11.31 22.24 11.59
N GLU A 178 -10.38 23.16 11.30
CA GLU A 178 -10.62 24.21 10.30
C GLU A 178 -10.79 23.64 8.89
N TYR A 179 -10.12 22.54 8.58
CA TYR A 179 -10.35 21.82 7.33
C TYR A 179 -11.74 21.19 7.30
N LEU A 180 -12.14 20.46 8.35
CA LEU A 180 -13.46 19.82 8.43
C LEU A 180 -14.63 20.82 8.34
N LYS A 181 -14.46 22.07 8.75
CA LYS A 181 -15.48 23.13 8.61
C LYS A 181 -15.79 23.48 7.15
N LYS A 182 -14.90 23.12 6.22
CA LYS A 182 -15.09 23.40 4.78
C LYS A 182 -15.92 22.33 4.06
N LEU A 183 -16.14 21.17 4.71
CA LEU A 183 -16.98 20.08 4.22
C LEU A 183 -18.47 20.36 4.46
#